data_d5a8eff961039a80d8220ac996ac2c68
#
_entry.id   d5a8eff961039a80d8220ac996ac2c68
#
_cell.length_a   1.000
_cell.length_b   1.000
_cell.length_c   1.000
_cell.angle_alpha   90.00
_cell.angle_beta   90.00
_cell.angle_gamma   90.00
#
_symmetry.space_group_name_H-M   'P 1'
#
loop_
_entity.id
_entity.type
_entity.pdbx_description
1 polymer ?
#
loop_
_entity_poly.entity_id
_entity_poly.type
_entity_poly.pdbx_seq_one_letter_code
_entity_poly.pdbx_strand_id
1 'polypeptide(L)' 'MTPDPERDVMVYQVAMVDALSGASIGDRWTVWVGAESEGSFEDEAAAVAAAVRLAADHGRPAWLVAEYSNIAILI' A
#
# COMPACT_ATOMS: atom_id res chain seq x y z
N MET A 1 1.56 17.67 -6.42
CA MET A 1 2.58 16.80 -5.84
C MET A 1 2.44 15.42 -6.44
N THR A 2 3.54 14.81 -6.83
CA THR A 2 3.56 13.51 -7.50
C THR A 2 4.21 12.47 -6.60
N PRO A 3 3.64 11.26 -6.46
CA PRO A 3 4.27 10.23 -5.65
C PRO A 3 5.60 9.76 -6.27
N ASP A 4 6.55 9.45 -5.39
CA ASP A 4 7.85 8.90 -5.75
C ASP A 4 7.95 7.49 -5.17
N PRO A 5 7.66 6.44 -5.96
CA PRO A 5 7.66 5.05 -5.45
C PRO A 5 9.02 4.57 -4.97
N GLU A 6 10.09 5.24 -5.37
CA GLU A 6 11.44 4.85 -4.94
C GLU A 6 11.82 5.42 -3.58
N ARG A 7 11.07 6.41 -3.07
CA ARG A 7 11.40 7.11 -1.83
C ARG A 7 10.25 7.25 -0.85
N ASP A 8 9.04 7.45 -1.36
CA ASP A 8 7.87 7.69 -0.54
C ASP A 8 7.32 6.40 0.05
N VAL A 9 6.47 6.55 1.06
CA VAL A 9 5.74 5.42 1.64
C VAL A 9 4.54 5.13 0.73
N MET A 10 4.44 3.88 0.27
CA MET A 10 3.39 3.47 -0.66
C MET A 10 2.57 2.36 -0.02
N VAL A 11 1.25 2.47 -0.11
CA VAL A 11 0.32 1.42 0.28
C VAL A 11 -0.39 0.95 -0.99
N TYR A 12 -0.18 -0.30 -1.35
CA TYR A 12 -0.82 -0.90 -2.53
C TYR A 12 -1.91 -1.87 -2.11
N GLN A 13 -3.11 -1.68 -2.64
CA GLN A 13 -4.19 -2.64 -2.50
C GLN A 13 -3.99 -3.75 -3.54
N VAL A 14 -3.93 -4.98 -3.08
CA VAL A 14 -3.68 -6.15 -3.91
C VAL A 14 -4.83 -7.14 -3.74
N ALA A 15 -5.46 -7.55 -4.84
CA ALA A 15 -6.46 -8.60 -4.81
C ALA A 15 -5.82 -9.95 -4.61
N MET A 16 -6.40 -10.73 -3.70
CA MET A 16 -6.03 -12.13 -3.52
C MET A 16 -7.03 -12.99 -4.29
N VAL A 17 -6.51 -13.94 -5.07
CA VAL A 17 -7.34 -14.85 -5.84
C VAL A 17 -7.01 -16.29 -5.49
N ASP A 18 -8.03 -17.15 -5.54
CA ASP A 18 -7.84 -18.58 -5.40
C ASP A 18 -7.15 -19.11 -6.66
N ALA A 19 -6.04 -19.81 -6.50
CA ALA A 19 -5.24 -20.31 -7.62
C ALA A 19 -5.99 -21.35 -8.46
N LEU A 20 -6.97 -22.05 -7.88
CA LEU A 20 -7.71 -23.09 -8.57
C LEU A 20 -8.94 -22.56 -9.30
N SER A 21 -9.68 -21.65 -8.68
CA SER A 21 -10.94 -21.15 -9.23
C SER A 21 -10.83 -19.78 -9.89
N GLY A 22 -9.78 -19.01 -9.57
CA GLY A 22 -9.63 -17.64 -10.00
C GLY A 22 -10.58 -16.67 -9.29
N ALA A 23 -11.33 -17.16 -8.30
CA ALA A 23 -12.28 -16.32 -7.56
C ALA A 23 -11.53 -15.40 -6.59
N SER A 24 -12.07 -14.20 -6.40
CA SER A 24 -11.55 -13.27 -5.40
C SER A 24 -11.82 -13.80 -3.99
N ILE A 25 -10.79 -13.85 -3.16
CA ILE A 25 -10.88 -14.29 -1.76
C ILE A 25 -10.57 -13.17 -0.78
N GLY A 26 -10.52 -11.93 -1.25
CA GLY A 26 -10.31 -10.75 -0.45
C GLY A 26 -9.19 -9.88 -0.97
N ASP A 27 -8.90 -8.84 -0.22
CA ASP A 27 -7.84 -7.89 -0.54
C ASP A 27 -6.79 -7.88 0.55
N ARG A 28 -5.58 -7.49 0.19
CA ARG A 28 -4.52 -7.19 1.13
C ARG A 28 -3.93 -5.83 0.77
N TRP A 29 -3.34 -5.19 1.76
CA TRP A 29 -2.68 -3.92 1.59
C TRP A 29 -1.21 -4.09 1.95
N THR A 30 -0.32 -3.88 0.99
CA THR A 30 1.12 -3.98 1.21
C THR A 30 1.69 -2.58 1.39
N VAL A 31 2.56 -2.43 2.38
CA VAL A 31 3.20 -1.14 2.70
C VAL A 31 4.67 -1.22 2.30
N TRP A 32 5.10 -0.24 1.54
CA TRP A 32 6.48 -0.14 1.05
C TRP A 32 7.09 1.20 1.43
N VAL A 33 8.36 1.20 1.76
CA VAL A 33 9.17 2.41 1.87
C VAL A 33 10.26 2.32 0.81
N GLY A 34 10.10 3.09 -0.26
CA GLY A 34 10.98 2.93 -1.42
C GLY A 34 10.88 1.52 -1.99
N ALA A 35 12.01 0.84 -2.11
CA ALA A 35 12.09 -0.50 -2.65
C ALA A 35 11.92 -1.60 -1.58
N GLU A 36 11.73 -1.25 -0.31
CA GLU A 36 11.63 -2.21 0.78
C GLU A 36 10.18 -2.41 1.22
N SER A 37 9.74 -3.68 1.28
CA SER A 37 8.44 -4.05 1.81
C SER A 37 8.50 -4.02 3.34
N GLU A 38 7.57 -3.28 3.95
CA GLU A 38 7.47 -3.15 5.40
C GLU A 38 6.38 -4.03 6.00
N GLY A 39 5.59 -4.68 5.18
CA GLY A 39 4.57 -5.60 5.65
C GLY A 39 3.33 -5.66 4.78
N SER A 40 2.45 -6.57 5.14
CA SER A 40 1.18 -6.80 4.48
C SER A 40 0.08 -6.88 5.54
N PHE A 41 -1.07 -6.28 5.25
CA PHE A 41 -2.19 -6.17 6.18
C PHE A 41 -3.48 -6.62 5.52
N GLU A 42 -4.36 -7.23 6.29
CA GLU A 42 -5.70 -7.62 5.84
C GLU A 42 -6.72 -6.49 5.97
N ASP A 43 -6.35 -5.43 6.67
CA ASP A 43 -7.22 -4.28 6.97
C ASP A 43 -6.57 -3.00 6.45
N GLU A 44 -7.32 -2.24 5.66
CA GLU A 44 -6.85 -0.97 5.11
C GLU A 44 -6.46 0.01 6.20
N ALA A 45 -7.27 0.11 7.26
CA ALA A 45 -7.00 1.05 8.35
C ALA A 45 -5.67 0.73 9.04
N ALA A 46 -5.36 -0.56 9.23
CA ALA A 46 -4.08 -0.98 9.82
C ALA A 46 -2.91 -0.63 8.90
N ALA A 47 -3.07 -0.84 7.60
CA ALA A 47 -2.03 -0.50 6.63
C ALA A 47 -1.78 1.01 6.58
N VAL A 48 -2.85 1.80 6.57
CA VAL A 48 -2.75 3.26 6.57
C VAL A 48 -2.08 3.76 7.85
N ALA A 49 -2.43 3.20 9.00
CA ALA A 49 -1.81 3.58 10.27
C ALA A 49 -0.30 3.29 10.26
N ALA A 50 0.10 2.13 9.74
CA ALA A 50 1.52 1.79 9.60
C ALA A 50 2.23 2.75 8.63
N ALA A 51 1.58 3.09 7.52
CA ALA A 51 2.13 4.01 6.53
C ALA A 51 2.32 5.41 7.09
N VAL A 52 1.37 5.91 7.87
CA VAL A 52 1.46 7.22 8.51
C VAL A 52 2.65 7.27 9.47
N ARG A 53 2.86 6.20 10.23
CA ARG A 53 4.00 6.11 11.15
C ARG A 53 5.33 6.11 10.40
N LEU A 54 5.42 5.32 9.34
CA LEU A 54 6.64 5.25 8.51
C LEU A 54 6.90 6.58 7.81
N ALA A 55 5.86 7.24 7.33
CA ALA A 55 5.98 8.56 6.70
C ALA A 55 6.59 9.57 7.68
N ALA A 56 6.13 9.57 8.93
CA ALA A 56 6.68 10.46 9.96
C ALA A 56 8.15 10.12 10.26
N ASP A 57 8.47 8.82 10.37
CA ASP A 57 9.82 8.37 10.69
C ASP A 57 10.82 8.71 9.58
N HIS A 58 10.39 8.62 8.32
CA HIS A 58 11.26 8.86 7.17
C HIS A 58 11.19 10.29 6.64
N GLY A 59 10.27 11.12 7.14
CA GLY A 59 10.07 12.47 6.64
C GLY A 59 9.60 12.49 5.18
N ARG A 60 8.79 11.51 4.78
CA ARG A 60 8.30 11.36 3.42
C ARG A 60 6.77 11.26 3.41
N PRO A 61 6.11 11.68 2.34
CA PRO A 61 4.67 11.50 2.24
C PRO A 61 4.28 10.04 2.08
N ALA A 62 3.06 9.70 2.47
CA ALA A 62 2.47 8.38 2.27
C ALA A 62 1.33 8.46 1.27
N TRP A 63 1.23 7.45 0.40
CA TRP A 63 0.27 7.40 -0.69
C TRP A 63 -0.49 6.06 -0.67
N LEU A 64 -1.77 6.12 -0.97
CA LEU A 64 -2.62 4.94 -1.13
C LEU A 64 -2.92 4.74 -2.61
N VAL A 65 -2.60 3.56 -3.13
CA VAL A 65 -2.87 3.18 -4.51
C VAL A 65 -3.88 2.04 -4.50
N ALA A 66 -5.10 2.32 -4.96
CA ALA A 66 -6.13 1.31 -5.05
C ALA A 66 -5.84 0.32 -6.19
N GLU A 67 -6.37 -0.90 -6.05
CA GLU A 67 -6.23 -1.93 -7.06
C GLU A 67 -6.78 -1.45 -8.41
N TYR A 68 -6.07 -1.79 -9.49
CA TYR A 68 -6.40 -1.40 -10.87
C TYR A 68 -6.45 0.10 -11.10
N SER A 69 -5.89 0.88 -10.20
CA SER A 69 -5.83 2.33 -10.33
C SER A 69 -4.39 2.77 -10.58
N ASN A 70 -4.23 3.77 -11.43
CA ASN A 70 -2.95 4.44 -11.62
C ASN A 70 -2.87 5.73 -10.80
N ILE A 71 -3.87 5.96 -9.95
CA ILE A 71 -3.99 7.17 -9.15
C ILE A 71 -3.53 6.87 -7.72
N ALA A 72 -2.56 7.65 -7.24
CA ALA A 72 -2.13 7.61 -5.86
C ALA A 72 -2.82 8.74 -5.09
N ILE A 73 -3.38 8.40 -3.94
CA ILE A 73 -4.07 9.36 -3.08
C ILE A 73 -3.18 9.66 -1.89
N LEU A 74 -2.89 10.93 -1.65
CA LEU A 74 -2.10 11.35 -0.50
C LEU A 74 -2.86 11.05 0.81
N ILE A 75 -2.20 10.32 1.69
CA ILE A 75 -2.74 9.98 3.00
C ILE A 75 -2.57 11.14 3.97
#